data_5a43cc7afe6ebc7458ad74741a6e7c28
#
_entry.id   5a43cc7afe6ebc7458ad74741a6e7c28
#
_cell.length_a   1.000
_cell.length_b   1.000
_cell.length_c   1.000
_cell.angle_alpha   90.00
_cell.angle_beta   90.00
_cell.angle_gamma   90.00
#
_symmetry.space_group_name_H-M   'P 1'
#
loop_
_entity.id
_entity.type
_entity.pdbx_description
1 polymer ?
#
loop_
_entity_poly.entity_id
_entity_poly.type
_entity_poly.pdbx_seq_one_letter_code
_entity_poly.pdbx_strand_id
1 'polypeptide(L)'
;MQFRAALFAATILAVPLALAGRAAAQPVSGPYVSLGGGLDLKSAVTQKNFNVGGLDVPGDSKAVFKNGFDGNAAIGYGFNNGWRVELEGDYIRNGADKLKTGGVSTKASGHETQYGGFLNGIYDFDIGLPWLYPYAGAGVGWQIARYNDFNAGGAAINQSRGSFAYQGIVGLSFPIAPVVGLSATVEYRFIGLTAARRYYEGNTALPTSFRQQGEYNNQINIGLRYEFAPPAPPAPAPTPVAAPMAAPAPAPAKTYLVFFDWDKADLTPRATQIIAQAASDSHTQNVTTLEVNGYTDTSGTADYNMGLSERRAKAVAAQLVADGVPASEIEMHGYGETHLLVPTGAGVREPQNRRVEIIFH
;
A
#
# COMPACT_ATOMS: atom_id res chain seq x y z
N MET A 1 -21.16 29.99 -12.11
CA MET A 1 -22.07 28.88 -11.80
C MET A 1 -21.81 27.74 -12.75
N GLN A 2 -20.57 27.18 -12.75
CA GLN A 2 -20.11 26.08 -13.67
C GLN A 2 -19.29 24.98 -12.96
N PHE A 3 -19.32 24.91 -11.61
CA PHE A 3 -18.58 23.88 -10.85
C PHE A 3 -19.40 22.63 -10.49
N ARG A 4 -20.65 22.50 -10.98
CA ARG A 4 -21.52 21.37 -10.61
C ARG A 4 -21.57 20.20 -11.59
N ALA A 5 -20.89 20.28 -12.74
CA ALA A 5 -20.92 19.20 -13.75
C ALA A 5 -19.76 18.20 -13.64
N ALA A 6 -18.72 18.47 -12.86
CA ALA A 6 -17.54 17.60 -12.75
C ALA A 6 -17.64 16.50 -11.69
N LEU A 7 -18.71 16.47 -10.88
CA LEU A 7 -18.83 15.52 -9.75
C LEU A 7 -19.64 14.26 -10.09
N PHE A 8 -20.19 14.11 -11.29
CA PHE A 8 -21.05 12.96 -11.64
C PHE A 8 -20.40 11.87 -12.48
N ALA A 9 -19.12 12.00 -12.86
CA ALA A 9 -18.41 10.97 -13.62
C ALA A 9 -17.64 9.94 -12.77
N ALA A 10 -17.62 10.09 -11.46
CA ALA A 10 -16.84 9.23 -10.56
C ALA A 10 -17.59 8.01 -10.01
N THR A 11 -18.84 7.78 -10.40
CA THR A 11 -19.70 6.73 -9.81
C THR A 11 -19.96 5.51 -10.68
N ILE A 12 -19.32 5.37 -11.81
CA ILE A 12 -19.52 4.17 -12.66
C ILE A 12 -18.15 3.56 -12.96
N LEU A 13 -17.61 2.80 -12.03
CA LEU A 13 -16.74 1.64 -12.28
C LEU A 13 -16.44 0.92 -10.95
N ALA A 14 -17.47 0.62 -10.18
CA ALA A 14 -17.39 -0.45 -9.20
C ALA A 14 -17.72 -1.77 -9.91
N VAL A 15 -16.78 -2.28 -10.69
CA VAL A 15 -16.76 -3.69 -11.08
C VAL A 15 -16.16 -4.44 -9.90
N PRO A 16 -16.83 -5.43 -9.30
CA PRO A 16 -16.22 -6.24 -8.26
C PRO A 16 -15.14 -7.12 -8.90
N LEU A 17 -13.89 -6.69 -8.90
CA LEU A 17 -12.74 -7.58 -9.08
C LEU A 17 -12.50 -8.33 -7.76
N ALA A 18 -13.44 -9.16 -7.37
CA ALA A 18 -13.21 -10.20 -6.40
C ALA A 18 -12.51 -11.37 -7.10
N LEU A 19 -11.43 -11.85 -6.50
CA LEU A 19 -10.70 -13.07 -6.81
C LEU A 19 -9.53 -12.93 -7.80
N ALA A 20 -8.46 -12.29 -7.37
CA ALA A 20 -7.14 -12.67 -7.81
C ALA A 20 -6.19 -12.59 -6.63
N GLY A 21 -5.41 -13.65 -6.43
CA GLY A 21 -4.44 -13.76 -5.35
C GLY A 21 -3.55 -12.52 -5.26
N ARG A 22 -3.09 -12.20 -4.08
CA ARG A 22 -2.22 -11.08 -3.73
C ARG A 22 -0.98 -11.04 -4.64
N ALA A 23 -1.10 -10.42 -5.81
CA ALA A 23 0.05 -9.84 -6.46
C ALA A 23 0.31 -8.54 -5.71
N ALA A 24 1.33 -8.49 -4.89
CA ALA A 24 1.84 -7.24 -4.38
C ALA A 24 2.32 -6.46 -5.60
N ALA A 25 1.51 -5.51 -6.07
CA ALA A 25 1.90 -4.61 -7.12
C ALA A 25 3.00 -3.73 -6.54
N GLN A 26 4.13 -3.69 -7.23
CA GLN A 26 5.28 -2.86 -6.89
C GLN A 26 5.26 -1.60 -7.76
N PRO A 27 5.94 -0.51 -7.37
CA PRO A 27 6.12 0.65 -8.24
C PRO A 27 6.65 0.22 -9.60
N VAL A 28 6.23 0.92 -10.66
CA VAL A 28 6.64 0.63 -12.04
C VAL A 28 8.16 0.48 -12.13
N SER A 29 8.63 -0.62 -12.68
CA SER A 29 10.04 -0.97 -12.79
C SER A 29 10.42 -1.29 -14.24
N GLY A 30 11.55 -0.71 -14.68
CA GLY A 30 12.06 -0.94 -16.02
C GLY A 30 11.26 -0.29 -17.14
N PRO A 31 11.48 -0.73 -18.37
CA PRO A 31 10.81 -0.15 -19.55
C PRO A 31 9.34 -0.54 -19.60
N TYR A 32 8.50 0.40 -20.03
CA TYR A 32 7.09 0.19 -20.25
C TYR A 32 6.56 0.95 -21.45
N VAL A 33 5.39 0.58 -21.92
CA VAL A 33 4.59 1.31 -22.90
C VAL A 33 3.20 1.60 -22.32
N SER A 34 2.60 2.70 -22.74
CA SER A 34 1.22 3.02 -22.40
C SER A 34 0.44 3.49 -23.63
N LEU A 35 -0.85 3.23 -23.62
CA LEU A 35 -1.80 3.69 -24.61
C LEU A 35 -3.07 4.11 -23.90
N GLY A 36 -3.56 5.30 -24.22
CA GLY A 36 -4.77 5.86 -23.61
C GLY A 36 -5.59 6.65 -24.61
N GLY A 37 -6.81 6.95 -24.19
CA GLY A 37 -7.70 7.82 -24.92
C GLY A 37 -8.93 8.16 -24.12
N GLY A 38 -9.57 9.25 -24.48
CA GLY A 38 -10.67 9.75 -23.68
C GLY A 38 -11.41 10.94 -24.29
N LEU A 39 -11.96 11.73 -23.38
CA LEU A 39 -12.75 12.92 -23.68
C LEU A 39 -11.94 14.16 -23.37
N ASP A 40 -11.83 15.07 -24.34
CA ASP A 40 -11.25 16.38 -24.17
C ASP A 40 -12.34 17.45 -23.96
N LEU A 41 -12.24 18.15 -22.84
CA LEU A 41 -13.09 19.25 -22.43
C LEU A 41 -12.33 20.57 -22.63
N LYS A 42 -12.39 21.10 -23.83
CA LYS A 42 -11.63 22.29 -24.19
C LYS A 42 -12.23 23.56 -23.62
N SER A 43 -11.41 24.37 -22.97
CA SER A 43 -11.80 25.70 -22.52
C SER A 43 -11.99 26.65 -23.71
N ALA A 44 -12.87 27.62 -23.57
CA ALA A 44 -13.03 28.67 -24.59
C ALA A 44 -11.74 29.46 -24.77
N VAL A 45 -11.34 29.65 -26.01
CA VAL A 45 -10.06 30.26 -26.38
C VAL A 45 -10.25 31.72 -26.71
N THR A 46 -9.46 32.58 -26.05
CA THR A 46 -9.52 34.04 -26.30
C THR A 46 -8.66 34.40 -27.51
N GLN A 47 -9.28 35.14 -28.44
CA GLN A 47 -8.66 35.66 -29.64
C GLN A 47 -8.66 37.21 -29.54
N LYS A 48 -7.47 37.79 -29.62
CA LYS A 48 -7.27 39.24 -29.62
C LYS A 48 -6.94 39.78 -31.00
N ASN A 49 -7.18 41.04 -31.20
CA ASN A 49 -6.89 41.74 -32.50
C ASN A 49 -7.51 40.96 -33.67
N PHE A 50 -8.82 40.67 -33.51
CA PHE A 50 -9.55 39.90 -34.53
C PHE A 50 -9.88 40.83 -35.70
N ASN A 51 -9.36 40.52 -36.88
CA ASN A 51 -9.58 41.29 -38.08
C ASN A 51 -10.23 40.41 -39.15
N VAL A 52 -11.22 40.90 -39.82
CA VAL A 52 -11.95 40.19 -40.87
C VAL A 52 -12.20 41.18 -42.04
N GLY A 53 -11.68 40.83 -43.25
CA GLY A 53 -11.83 41.66 -44.45
C GLY A 53 -11.17 43.05 -44.32
N GLY A 54 -10.10 43.15 -43.52
CA GLY A 54 -9.43 44.41 -43.25
C GLY A 54 -10.03 45.30 -42.16
N LEU A 55 -11.16 44.85 -41.54
CA LEU A 55 -11.83 45.58 -40.46
C LEU A 55 -11.47 44.96 -39.11
N ASP A 56 -10.97 45.80 -38.21
CA ASP A 56 -10.74 45.36 -36.83
C ASP A 56 -12.08 45.21 -36.07
N VAL A 57 -12.28 44.02 -35.51
CA VAL A 57 -13.42 43.74 -34.68
C VAL A 57 -13.15 44.21 -33.24
N PRO A 58 -13.90 45.16 -32.70
CA PRO A 58 -13.66 45.67 -31.35
C PRO A 58 -13.79 44.63 -30.28
N GLY A 59 -12.84 44.62 -29.33
CA GLY A 59 -12.84 43.76 -28.16
C GLY A 59 -12.27 42.34 -28.43
N ASP A 60 -12.30 41.54 -27.38
CA ASP A 60 -11.81 40.15 -27.44
C ASP A 60 -12.90 39.23 -28.00
N SER A 61 -12.52 38.36 -28.94
CA SER A 61 -13.36 37.26 -29.39
C SER A 61 -13.07 35.99 -28.60
N LYS A 62 -14.08 35.14 -28.44
CA LYS A 62 -13.91 33.81 -27.78
C LYS A 62 -14.42 32.70 -28.71
N ALA A 63 -13.47 31.87 -29.14
CA ALA A 63 -13.83 30.64 -29.84
C ALA A 63 -14.23 29.57 -28.82
N VAL A 64 -15.40 29.02 -29.00
CA VAL A 64 -15.97 27.95 -28.18
C VAL A 64 -15.98 26.66 -28.99
N PHE A 65 -15.51 25.60 -28.39
CA PHE A 65 -15.45 24.27 -29.00
C PHE A 65 -16.42 23.32 -28.31
N LYS A 66 -16.85 22.30 -29.02
CA LYS A 66 -17.54 21.14 -28.48
C LYS A 66 -16.53 20.26 -27.75
N ASN A 67 -17.04 19.43 -26.86
CA ASN A 67 -16.22 18.36 -26.29
C ASN A 67 -15.68 17.49 -27.43
N GLY A 68 -14.42 17.14 -27.32
CA GLY A 68 -13.70 16.38 -28.30
C GLY A 68 -13.28 15.01 -27.74
N PHE A 69 -12.38 14.40 -28.48
CA PHE A 69 -11.69 13.19 -28.05
C PHE A 69 -10.20 13.39 -28.12
N ASP A 70 -9.48 12.61 -27.35
CA ASP A 70 -8.03 12.54 -27.38
C ASP A 70 -7.55 11.10 -27.41
N GLY A 71 -6.28 10.93 -27.78
CA GLY A 71 -5.55 9.68 -27.72
C GLY A 71 -4.09 9.96 -27.44
N ASN A 72 -3.46 9.12 -26.65
CA ASN A 72 -2.05 9.26 -26.29
C ASN A 72 -1.37 7.89 -26.30
N ALA A 73 -0.05 7.92 -26.57
CA ALA A 73 0.81 6.75 -26.47
C ALA A 73 2.15 7.19 -25.89
N ALA A 74 2.72 6.41 -24.99
CA ALA A 74 4.00 6.74 -24.38
C ALA A 74 4.91 5.51 -24.26
N ILE A 75 6.21 5.79 -24.25
CA ILE A 75 7.25 4.87 -23.81
C ILE A 75 7.92 5.46 -22.58
N GLY A 76 8.20 4.64 -21.58
CA GLY A 76 8.74 5.13 -20.33
C GLY A 76 9.64 4.13 -19.62
N TYR A 77 10.21 4.60 -18.52
CA TYR A 77 11.07 3.83 -17.65
C TYR A 77 10.77 4.15 -16.19
N GLY A 78 10.49 3.12 -15.41
CA GLY A 78 10.29 3.20 -13.97
C GLY A 78 11.55 2.83 -13.18
N PHE A 79 11.84 3.59 -12.13
CA PHE A 79 13.06 3.46 -11.34
C PHE A 79 12.91 2.58 -10.10
N ASN A 80 11.78 1.89 -9.96
CA ASN A 80 11.46 1.02 -8.81
C ASN A 80 11.48 1.74 -7.44
N ASN A 81 11.32 3.05 -7.43
CA ASN A 81 11.26 3.90 -6.23
C ASN A 81 10.06 4.84 -6.25
N GLY A 82 9.07 4.53 -7.08
CA GLY A 82 7.89 5.35 -7.35
C GLY A 82 8.06 6.35 -8.49
N TRP A 83 9.28 6.76 -8.82
CA TRP A 83 9.51 7.66 -9.94
C TRP A 83 9.56 6.94 -11.28
N ARG A 84 8.99 7.57 -12.29
CA ARG A 84 9.10 7.17 -13.70
C ARG A 84 9.17 8.38 -14.61
N VAL A 85 9.81 8.20 -15.74
CA VAL A 85 9.88 9.19 -16.83
C VAL A 85 9.27 8.57 -18.07
N GLU A 86 8.61 9.39 -18.89
CA GLU A 86 8.05 8.92 -20.15
C GLU A 86 8.13 9.98 -21.24
N LEU A 87 8.29 9.51 -22.46
CA LEU A 87 8.13 10.28 -23.69
C LEU A 87 6.77 9.90 -24.27
N GLU A 88 5.90 10.89 -24.41
CA GLU A 88 4.51 10.74 -24.83
C GLU A 88 4.27 11.48 -26.15
N GLY A 89 3.49 10.87 -27.02
CA GLY A 89 2.84 11.51 -28.15
C GLY A 89 1.33 11.55 -27.93
N ASP A 90 0.72 12.66 -28.31
CA ASP A 90 -0.72 12.87 -28.14
C ASP A 90 -1.40 13.46 -29.36
N TYR A 91 -2.71 13.21 -29.46
CA TYR A 91 -3.58 13.73 -30.48
C TYR A 91 -4.93 14.11 -29.86
N ILE A 92 -5.38 15.35 -30.13
CA ILE A 92 -6.64 15.91 -29.59
C ILE A 92 -7.45 16.47 -30.75
N ARG A 93 -8.77 16.27 -30.75
CA ARG A 93 -9.66 16.84 -31.76
C ARG A 93 -10.95 17.35 -31.16
N ASN A 94 -11.23 18.66 -31.38
CA ASN A 94 -12.43 19.35 -30.94
C ASN A 94 -13.18 19.99 -32.10
N GLY A 95 -14.47 19.75 -32.23
CA GLY A 95 -15.32 20.43 -33.20
C GLY A 95 -15.59 21.89 -32.79
N ALA A 96 -15.61 22.78 -33.76
CA ALA A 96 -16.02 24.18 -33.50
C ALA A 96 -17.52 24.24 -33.15
N ASP A 97 -17.90 25.12 -32.23
CA ASP A 97 -19.28 25.37 -31.85
C ASP A 97 -19.71 26.79 -32.25
N LYS A 98 -19.04 27.78 -31.70
CA LYS A 98 -19.39 29.17 -31.93
C LYS A 98 -18.23 30.14 -31.67
N LEU A 99 -18.30 31.29 -32.32
CA LEU A 99 -17.44 32.46 -32.04
C LEU A 99 -18.28 33.53 -31.34
N LYS A 100 -17.85 33.96 -30.18
CA LYS A 100 -18.50 35.05 -29.42
C LYS A 100 -17.64 36.29 -29.55
N THR A 101 -18.26 37.37 -30.09
CA THR A 101 -17.57 38.65 -30.33
C THR A 101 -18.51 39.79 -29.99
N GLY A 102 -18.12 40.72 -29.13
CA GLY A 102 -18.93 41.92 -28.78
C GLY A 102 -20.34 41.59 -28.27
N GLY A 103 -20.52 40.44 -27.58
CA GLY A 103 -21.84 39.99 -27.11
C GLY A 103 -22.66 39.20 -28.14
N VAL A 104 -22.23 39.18 -29.40
CA VAL A 104 -22.87 38.41 -30.48
C VAL A 104 -22.27 36.99 -30.54
N SER A 105 -23.10 36.00 -30.77
CA SER A 105 -22.68 34.60 -30.87
C SER A 105 -22.94 34.07 -32.30
N THR A 106 -21.90 33.84 -33.07
CA THR A 106 -21.98 33.33 -34.43
C THR A 106 -21.65 31.84 -34.42
N LYS A 107 -22.46 30.99 -35.06
CA LYS A 107 -22.21 29.58 -35.21
C LYS A 107 -20.90 29.36 -35.98
N ALA A 108 -20.06 28.48 -35.47
CA ALA A 108 -18.82 28.09 -36.14
C ALA A 108 -18.90 26.65 -36.65
N SER A 109 -18.14 26.38 -37.72
CA SER A 109 -17.96 25.05 -38.31
C SER A 109 -16.46 24.71 -38.39
N GLY A 110 -16.15 23.46 -38.77
CA GLY A 110 -14.78 22.96 -38.78
C GLY A 110 -14.38 22.36 -37.42
N HIS A 111 -13.11 22.19 -37.27
CA HIS A 111 -12.54 21.60 -36.05
C HIS A 111 -11.12 22.08 -35.79
N GLU A 112 -10.69 21.97 -34.57
CA GLU A 112 -9.27 22.11 -34.21
C GLU A 112 -8.70 20.74 -33.87
N THR A 113 -7.48 20.52 -34.37
CA THR A 113 -6.67 19.35 -34.06
C THR A 113 -5.41 19.81 -33.36
N GLN A 114 -5.05 19.17 -32.27
CA GLN A 114 -3.76 19.37 -31.59
C GLN A 114 -3.01 18.05 -31.62
N TYR A 115 -1.71 18.11 -31.82
CA TYR A 115 -0.83 16.94 -31.74
C TYR A 115 0.57 17.39 -31.37
N GLY A 116 1.27 16.54 -30.65
CA GLY A 116 2.62 16.87 -30.18
C GLY A 116 3.24 15.78 -29.35
N GLY A 117 4.15 16.22 -28.49
CA GLY A 117 4.83 15.30 -27.58
C GLY A 117 5.23 16.00 -26.29
N PHE A 118 5.30 15.19 -25.24
CA PHE A 118 5.68 15.60 -23.88
C PHE A 118 6.77 14.71 -23.32
N LEU A 119 7.63 15.31 -22.52
CA LEU A 119 8.48 14.62 -21.56
C LEU A 119 7.84 14.76 -20.17
N ASN A 120 7.48 13.66 -19.57
CA ASN A 120 6.77 13.62 -18.29
C ASN A 120 7.65 13.04 -17.18
N GLY A 121 7.57 13.62 -15.99
CA GLY A 121 8.01 13.03 -14.74
C GLY A 121 6.78 12.67 -13.89
N ILE A 122 6.68 11.44 -13.46
CA ILE A 122 5.50 10.91 -12.76
C ILE A 122 5.95 10.18 -11.51
N TYR A 123 5.14 10.24 -10.46
CA TYR A 123 5.36 9.53 -9.22
C TYR A 123 4.15 8.66 -8.87
N ASP A 124 4.38 7.36 -8.70
CA ASP A 124 3.39 6.38 -8.27
C ASP A 124 3.42 6.26 -6.74
N PHE A 125 2.28 6.48 -6.08
CA PHE A 125 2.15 6.43 -4.63
C PHE A 125 1.79 5.01 -4.18
N ASP A 126 2.61 4.44 -3.32
CA ASP A 126 2.25 3.21 -2.62
C ASP A 126 1.40 3.58 -1.39
N ILE A 127 0.12 3.22 -1.43
CA ILE A 127 -0.85 3.45 -0.36
C ILE A 127 -1.16 2.17 0.43
N GLY A 128 -0.36 1.11 0.23
CA GLY A 128 -0.54 -0.18 0.89
C GLY A 128 -1.70 -1.03 0.32
N LEU A 129 -2.28 -0.64 -0.82
CA LEU A 129 -3.34 -1.39 -1.51
C LEU A 129 -2.78 -2.06 -2.78
N PRO A 130 -2.65 -3.39 -2.83
CA PRO A 130 -1.97 -4.07 -3.94
C PRO A 130 -2.75 -4.04 -5.26
N TRP A 131 -3.97 -3.53 -5.28
CA TRP A 131 -4.84 -3.44 -6.44
C TRP A 131 -5.04 -2.01 -6.96
N LEU A 132 -4.48 -0.98 -6.27
CA LEU A 132 -4.68 0.43 -6.61
C LEU A 132 -3.42 1.24 -6.35
N TYR A 133 -2.93 1.92 -7.37
CA TYR A 133 -1.80 2.84 -7.32
C TYR A 133 -2.21 4.21 -7.85
N PRO A 134 -2.45 5.18 -6.97
CA PRO A 134 -2.55 6.57 -7.35
C PRO A 134 -1.22 7.07 -7.88
N TYR A 135 -1.26 7.99 -8.84
CA TYR A 135 -0.06 8.66 -9.34
C TYR A 135 -0.35 10.09 -9.71
N ALA A 136 0.70 10.90 -9.69
CA ALA A 136 0.66 12.26 -10.15
C ALA A 136 1.94 12.59 -10.92
N GLY A 137 1.83 13.50 -11.89
CA GLY A 137 2.96 13.88 -12.70
C GLY A 137 2.79 15.23 -13.36
N ALA A 138 3.88 15.69 -13.93
CA ALA A 138 3.92 16.89 -14.74
C ALA A 138 4.81 16.66 -15.96
N GLY A 139 4.53 17.40 -17.03
CA GLY A 139 5.29 17.31 -18.26
C GLY A 139 5.43 18.64 -18.97
N VAL A 140 6.44 18.71 -19.80
CA VAL A 140 6.69 19.81 -20.71
C VAL A 140 6.87 19.29 -22.13
N GLY A 141 6.44 20.06 -23.09
CA GLY A 141 6.44 19.58 -24.46
C GLY A 141 6.21 20.65 -25.51
N TRP A 142 5.95 20.18 -26.70
CA TRP A 142 5.63 21.02 -27.85
C TRP A 142 4.37 20.51 -28.53
N GLN A 143 3.38 21.39 -28.70
CA GLN A 143 2.11 21.10 -29.33
C GLN A 143 1.91 21.92 -30.60
N ILE A 144 1.38 21.30 -31.63
CA ILE A 144 0.94 21.94 -32.86
C ILE A 144 -0.59 21.97 -32.85
N ALA A 145 -1.15 23.17 -32.79
CA ALA A 145 -2.59 23.38 -32.91
C ALA A 145 -2.93 23.81 -34.34
N ARG A 146 -3.81 23.07 -34.98
CA ARG A 146 -4.27 23.27 -36.34
C ARG A 146 -5.76 23.52 -36.40
N TYR A 147 -6.15 24.64 -36.93
CA TYR A 147 -7.52 24.89 -37.39
C TYR A 147 -7.73 24.19 -38.73
N ASN A 148 -8.76 23.37 -38.84
CA ASN A 148 -9.16 22.69 -40.05
C ASN A 148 -10.56 23.21 -40.45
N ASP A 149 -10.61 23.94 -41.54
CA ASP A 149 -11.82 24.52 -42.13
C ASP A 149 -12.68 25.28 -41.08
N PHE A 150 -12.01 25.92 -40.11
CA PHE A 150 -12.73 26.74 -39.14
C PHE A 150 -13.35 27.93 -39.84
N ASN A 151 -14.67 28.07 -39.72
CA ASN A 151 -15.40 29.18 -40.33
C ASN A 151 -16.47 29.68 -39.34
N ALA A 152 -16.53 31.00 -39.16
CA ALA A 152 -17.54 31.69 -38.36
C ALA A 152 -17.97 33.01 -39.02
N GLY A 153 -19.14 33.04 -39.64
CA GLY A 153 -19.67 34.24 -40.28
C GLY A 153 -18.84 34.80 -41.44
N GLY A 154 -18.17 33.89 -42.22
CA GLY A 154 -17.29 34.27 -43.31
C GLY A 154 -15.81 34.40 -42.94
N ALA A 155 -15.49 34.51 -41.65
CA ALA A 155 -14.12 34.42 -41.15
C ALA A 155 -13.64 32.99 -41.21
N ALA A 156 -12.74 32.66 -42.10
CA ALA A 156 -12.21 31.31 -42.35
C ALA A 156 -10.74 31.22 -41.97
N ILE A 157 -10.32 30.12 -41.33
CA ILE A 157 -8.93 29.84 -40.98
C ILE A 157 -8.66 28.34 -41.21
N ASN A 158 -7.58 28.07 -41.92
CA ASN A 158 -7.05 26.72 -42.15
C ASN A 158 -5.52 26.72 -41.99
N GLN A 159 -5.05 26.86 -40.78
CA GLN A 159 -3.63 27.00 -40.45
C GLN A 159 -3.21 26.25 -39.19
N SER A 160 -1.91 25.92 -39.11
CA SER A 160 -1.29 25.33 -37.95
C SER A 160 -0.25 26.23 -37.32
N ARG A 161 -0.13 26.18 -35.99
CA ARG A 161 0.90 26.92 -35.22
C ARG A 161 1.37 26.06 -34.05
N GLY A 162 2.69 26.00 -33.88
CA GLY A 162 3.34 25.35 -32.74
C GLY A 162 3.39 26.25 -31.51
N SER A 163 3.40 25.64 -30.36
CA SER A 163 3.50 26.29 -29.04
C SER A 163 4.21 25.39 -28.06
N PHE A 164 4.99 25.99 -27.17
CA PHE A 164 5.39 25.31 -25.95
C PHE A 164 4.15 24.96 -25.13
N ALA A 165 4.15 23.76 -24.59
CA ALA A 165 3.06 23.24 -23.79
C ALA A 165 3.59 22.63 -22.48
N TYR A 166 2.70 22.62 -21.48
CA TYR A 166 2.91 21.89 -20.22
C TYR A 166 1.68 21.11 -19.90
N GLN A 167 1.86 20.03 -19.10
CA GLN A 167 0.73 19.25 -18.62
C GLN A 167 0.88 18.87 -17.15
N GLY A 168 -0.26 18.69 -16.49
CA GLY A 168 -0.38 18.06 -15.20
C GLY A 168 -1.22 16.80 -15.33
N ILE A 169 -0.80 15.73 -14.67
CA ILE A 169 -1.40 14.40 -14.74
C ILE A 169 -1.73 13.95 -13.32
N VAL A 170 -2.94 13.45 -13.12
CA VAL A 170 -3.33 12.72 -11.91
C VAL A 170 -4.10 11.49 -12.33
N GLY A 171 -3.76 10.34 -11.80
CA GLY A 171 -4.38 9.09 -12.23
C GLY A 171 -4.38 7.99 -11.19
N LEU A 172 -5.09 6.94 -11.56
CA LEU A 172 -5.19 5.69 -10.81
C LEU A 172 -4.78 4.55 -11.72
N SER A 173 -3.96 3.64 -11.22
CA SER A 173 -3.54 2.44 -11.92
C SER A 173 -4.05 1.21 -11.20
N PHE A 174 -4.59 0.27 -11.97
CA PHE A 174 -5.20 -0.97 -11.52
C PHE A 174 -4.48 -2.14 -12.19
N PRO A 175 -3.59 -2.87 -11.49
CA PRO A 175 -2.95 -4.06 -12.03
C PRO A 175 -3.97 -5.13 -12.44
N ILE A 176 -3.76 -5.73 -13.60
CA ILE A 176 -4.63 -6.78 -14.15
C ILE A 176 -3.99 -8.15 -13.86
N ALA A 177 -4.40 -8.78 -12.78
CA ALA A 177 -3.79 -9.97 -12.21
C ALA A 177 -3.51 -11.16 -13.16
N PRO A 178 -4.31 -11.47 -14.20
CA PRO A 178 -3.98 -12.56 -15.09
C PRO A 178 -2.75 -12.31 -15.99
N VAL A 179 -2.37 -11.03 -16.17
CA VAL A 179 -1.26 -10.66 -17.06
C VAL A 179 -0.25 -9.83 -16.27
N VAL A 180 0.84 -10.47 -15.91
CA VAL A 180 1.93 -9.82 -15.16
C VAL A 180 2.45 -8.63 -15.97
N GLY A 181 2.55 -7.46 -15.33
CA GLY A 181 3.00 -6.22 -15.96
C GLY A 181 1.90 -5.41 -16.65
N LEU A 182 0.67 -5.91 -16.78
CA LEU A 182 -0.43 -5.16 -17.38
C LEU A 182 -1.24 -4.43 -16.31
N SER A 183 -1.50 -3.14 -16.56
CA SER A 183 -2.36 -2.32 -15.71
C SER A 183 -3.37 -1.54 -16.54
N ALA A 184 -4.60 -1.39 -16.03
CA ALA A 184 -5.56 -0.42 -16.53
C ALA A 184 -5.32 0.91 -15.82
N THR A 185 -5.53 2.04 -16.53
CA THR A 185 -5.35 3.38 -15.97
C THR A 185 -6.60 4.24 -16.19
N VAL A 186 -6.86 5.13 -15.23
CA VAL A 186 -7.83 6.21 -15.36
C VAL A 186 -7.11 7.50 -15.00
N GLU A 187 -7.14 8.49 -15.88
CA GLU A 187 -6.35 9.71 -15.74
C GLU A 187 -7.20 10.96 -15.94
N TYR A 188 -6.92 11.99 -15.16
CA TYR A 188 -7.24 13.36 -15.49
C TYR A 188 -5.95 14.06 -15.92
N ARG A 189 -6.03 14.77 -17.06
CA ARG A 189 -4.92 15.55 -17.60
C ARG A 189 -5.35 16.99 -17.84
N PHE A 190 -4.49 17.90 -17.46
CA PHE A 190 -4.62 19.32 -17.77
C PHE A 190 -3.48 19.70 -18.71
N ILE A 191 -3.79 20.22 -19.90
CA ILE A 191 -2.78 20.66 -20.87
C ILE A 191 -2.94 22.15 -21.10
N GLY A 192 -1.83 22.90 -20.97
CA GLY A 192 -1.76 24.33 -21.23
C GLY A 192 -0.77 24.66 -22.34
N LEU A 193 -1.21 25.39 -23.36
CA LEU A 193 -0.38 25.96 -24.41
C LEU A 193 -0.11 27.43 -24.08
N THR A 194 1.17 27.81 -23.91
CA THR A 194 1.54 29.10 -23.31
C THR A 194 1.76 30.21 -24.31
N ALA A 195 2.27 29.89 -25.52
CA ALA A 195 2.64 30.92 -26.48
C ALA A 195 1.43 31.52 -27.17
N ALA A 196 1.40 32.86 -27.28
CA ALA A 196 0.44 33.52 -28.10
C ALA A 196 0.74 33.27 -29.58
N ARG A 197 -0.22 32.70 -30.30
CA ARG A 197 -0.10 32.29 -31.69
C ARG A 197 -0.84 33.25 -32.59
N ARG A 198 -0.21 33.64 -33.70
CA ARG A 198 -0.88 34.48 -34.72
C ARG A 198 -1.33 33.59 -35.87
N TYR A 199 -2.61 33.75 -36.21
CA TYR A 199 -3.19 33.12 -37.37
C TYR A 199 -3.55 34.20 -38.40
N TYR A 200 -3.30 33.91 -39.68
CA TYR A 200 -3.62 34.78 -40.79
C TYR A 200 -4.00 33.93 -41.99
N GLU A 201 -5.17 34.15 -42.53
CA GLU A 201 -5.67 33.51 -43.73
C GLU A 201 -6.06 34.61 -44.74
N GLY A 202 -5.22 34.78 -45.75
CA GLY A 202 -5.40 35.83 -46.74
C GLY A 202 -6.06 35.36 -48.04
N ASN A 203 -6.13 34.07 -48.27
CA ASN A 203 -6.64 33.49 -49.52
C ASN A 203 -8.11 33.05 -49.41
N THR A 204 -8.90 33.88 -48.74
CA THR A 204 -10.34 33.71 -48.57
C THR A 204 -11.10 34.97 -49.00
N ALA A 205 -12.44 34.83 -49.19
CA ALA A 205 -13.29 35.99 -49.55
C ALA A 205 -13.19 37.12 -48.52
N LEU A 206 -12.94 36.80 -47.25
CA LEU A 206 -12.72 37.75 -46.15
C LEU A 206 -11.39 37.39 -45.47
N PRO A 207 -10.27 38.03 -45.81
CA PRO A 207 -9.00 37.81 -45.12
C PRO A 207 -9.16 37.94 -43.62
N THR A 208 -8.72 36.94 -42.88
CA THR A 208 -8.96 36.83 -41.43
C THR A 208 -7.63 36.75 -40.69
N SER A 209 -7.48 37.51 -39.63
CA SER A 209 -6.33 37.39 -38.72
C SER A 209 -6.72 37.58 -37.27
N PHE A 210 -6.00 36.90 -36.39
CA PHE A 210 -6.11 37.10 -34.95
C PHE A 210 -4.89 36.61 -34.19
N ARG A 211 -4.75 37.04 -32.96
CA ARG A 211 -3.77 36.53 -31.98
C ARG A 211 -4.48 35.71 -30.93
N GLN A 212 -4.30 34.40 -30.96
CA GLN A 212 -4.79 33.49 -29.96
C GLN A 212 -3.92 33.54 -28.71
N GLN A 213 -4.55 33.64 -27.55
CA GLN A 213 -3.87 33.57 -26.26
C GLN A 213 -3.70 32.12 -25.80
N GLY A 214 -3.27 31.94 -24.53
CA GLY A 214 -3.13 30.63 -23.92
C GLY A 214 -4.40 29.78 -24.08
N GLU A 215 -4.20 28.51 -24.21
CA GLU A 215 -5.22 27.53 -24.49
C GLU A 215 -5.13 26.39 -23.49
N TYR A 216 -6.27 25.90 -23.03
CA TYR A 216 -6.36 24.90 -21.96
C TYR A 216 -7.32 23.79 -22.34
N ASN A 217 -6.83 22.56 -22.21
CA ASN A 217 -7.57 21.33 -22.40
C ASN A 217 -7.64 20.58 -21.07
N ASN A 218 -8.79 19.97 -20.78
CA ASN A 218 -9.02 19.12 -19.64
C ASN A 218 -9.46 17.76 -20.16
N GLN A 219 -8.74 16.71 -19.85
CA GLN A 219 -8.95 15.38 -20.39
C GLN A 219 -9.31 14.39 -19.30
N ILE A 220 -10.19 13.45 -19.65
CA ILE A 220 -10.49 12.28 -18.81
C ILE A 220 -10.25 11.05 -19.68
N ASN A 221 -9.21 10.31 -19.35
CA ASN A 221 -8.70 9.21 -20.16
C ASN A 221 -8.80 7.88 -19.43
N ILE A 222 -9.01 6.84 -20.21
CA ILE A 222 -8.80 5.46 -19.82
C ILE A 222 -7.65 4.90 -20.66
N GLY A 223 -6.86 4.01 -20.07
CA GLY A 223 -5.70 3.48 -20.78
C GLY A 223 -5.25 2.12 -20.27
N LEU A 224 -4.22 1.64 -20.92
CA LEU A 224 -3.48 0.43 -20.56
C LEU A 224 -2.00 0.77 -20.50
N ARG A 225 -1.29 0.20 -19.53
CA ARG A 225 0.16 0.25 -19.40
C ARG A 225 0.69 -1.17 -19.31
N TYR A 226 1.74 -1.45 -20.06
CA TYR A 226 2.42 -2.74 -20.04
C TYR A 226 3.90 -2.57 -19.69
N GLU A 227 4.33 -3.20 -18.62
CA GLU A 227 5.70 -3.25 -18.14
C GLU A 227 6.40 -4.51 -18.66
N PHE A 228 7.54 -4.35 -19.35
CA PHE A 228 8.25 -5.47 -19.97
C PHE A 228 9.08 -6.29 -18.97
N ALA A 229 9.47 -5.68 -17.86
CA ALA A 229 10.25 -6.32 -16.80
C ALA A 229 9.65 -5.98 -15.43
N PRO A 230 8.39 -6.37 -15.18
CA PRO A 230 7.81 -6.14 -13.87
C PRO A 230 8.66 -6.85 -12.81
N PRO A 231 8.82 -6.28 -11.62
CA PRO A 231 9.46 -6.97 -10.52
C PRO A 231 8.79 -8.32 -10.31
N ALA A 232 9.59 -9.35 -10.05
CA ALA A 232 9.02 -10.64 -9.67
C ALA A 232 8.06 -10.40 -8.50
N PRO A 233 6.85 -10.96 -8.51
CA PRO A 233 5.98 -10.92 -7.33
C PRO A 233 6.83 -11.32 -6.13
N PRO A 234 6.73 -10.64 -4.96
CA PRO A 234 7.42 -11.10 -3.78
C PRO A 234 7.12 -12.59 -3.66
N ALA A 235 8.19 -13.39 -3.56
CA ALA A 235 8.03 -14.82 -3.39
C ALA A 235 6.94 -15.01 -2.32
N PRO A 236 5.89 -15.81 -2.57
CA PRO A 236 4.85 -16.02 -1.59
C PRO A 236 5.58 -16.24 -0.29
N ALA A 237 5.27 -15.44 0.73
CA ALA A 237 5.92 -15.55 2.03
C ALA A 237 5.99 -17.04 2.30
N PRO A 238 7.19 -17.64 2.50
CA PRO A 238 7.33 -19.08 2.52
C PRO A 238 6.16 -19.56 3.34
N THR A 239 5.23 -20.29 2.69
CA THR A 239 4.12 -20.90 3.42
C THR A 239 4.79 -21.44 4.64
N PRO A 240 4.41 -21.03 5.90
CA PRO A 240 5.13 -21.50 7.06
C PRO A 240 5.30 -22.96 6.77
N VAL A 241 6.52 -23.36 6.40
CA VAL A 241 6.85 -24.77 6.19
C VAL A 241 6.38 -25.29 7.48
N ALA A 242 5.29 -26.10 7.46
CA ALA A 242 4.74 -26.64 8.68
C ALA A 242 5.97 -27.11 9.40
N ALA A 243 6.36 -26.36 10.44
CA ALA A 243 7.63 -26.53 11.12
C ALA A 243 7.65 -28.03 11.35
N PRO A 244 8.70 -28.80 10.92
CA PRO A 244 8.66 -30.23 10.93
C PRO A 244 7.96 -30.56 12.21
N MET A 245 6.79 -31.19 12.09
CA MET A 245 5.73 -31.30 13.13
C MET A 245 6.48 -31.50 14.42
N ALA A 246 6.59 -30.45 15.24
CA ALA A 246 7.47 -30.43 16.39
C ALA A 246 7.14 -31.72 17.08
N ALA A 247 8.14 -32.56 17.30
CA ALA A 247 7.95 -33.81 17.97
C ALA A 247 6.98 -33.54 19.11
N PRO A 248 5.82 -34.26 19.21
CA PRO A 248 4.68 -33.87 20.02
C PRO A 248 5.22 -33.28 21.31
N ALA A 249 4.85 -32.01 21.58
CA ALA A 249 5.42 -31.28 22.71
C ALA A 249 5.37 -32.23 23.87
N PRO A 250 6.47 -32.49 24.61
CA PRO A 250 6.48 -33.44 25.69
C PRO A 250 5.27 -33.13 26.54
N ALA A 251 4.47 -34.15 26.83
CA ALA A 251 3.23 -33.98 27.59
C ALA A 251 3.55 -33.10 28.81
N PRO A 252 2.75 -32.10 29.16
CA PRO A 252 3.10 -31.13 30.17
C PRO A 252 3.58 -31.87 31.40
N ALA A 253 4.83 -31.60 31.81
CA ALA A 253 5.47 -32.28 32.92
C ALA A 253 4.56 -32.24 34.14
N LYS A 254 4.11 -33.36 34.61
CA LYS A 254 3.22 -33.41 35.75
C LYS A 254 4.02 -33.01 36.99
N THR A 255 3.55 -31.97 37.66
CA THR A 255 4.23 -31.43 38.84
C THR A 255 3.38 -31.61 40.07
N TYR A 256 3.96 -32.16 41.14
CA TYR A 256 3.35 -32.28 42.44
C TYR A 256 3.98 -31.28 43.40
N LEU A 257 3.13 -30.58 44.20
CA LEU A 257 3.56 -29.59 45.17
C LEU A 257 3.40 -30.13 46.59
N VAL A 258 4.49 -30.21 47.33
CA VAL A 258 4.56 -30.61 48.72
C VAL A 258 4.92 -29.42 49.59
N PHE A 259 4.02 -29.01 50.50
CA PHE A 259 4.22 -27.84 51.36
C PHE A 259 4.74 -28.21 52.75
N PHE A 260 5.51 -27.28 53.34
CA PHE A 260 6.13 -27.45 54.64
C PHE A 260 5.76 -26.34 55.61
N ASP A 261 5.74 -26.72 56.90
CA ASP A 261 5.63 -25.76 57.98
C ASP A 261 6.87 -24.84 58.03
N TRP A 262 6.72 -23.72 58.72
CA TRP A 262 7.80 -22.79 58.91
C TRP A 262 8.95 -23.44 59.68
N ASP A 263 10.17 -23.27 59.17
CA ASP A 263 11.41 -23.78 59.73
C ASP A 263 11.48 -25.29 59.94
N LYS A 264 10.62 -26.08 59.23
CA LYS A 264 10.59 -27.53 59.28
C LYS A 264 10.89 -28.19 57.92
N ALA A 265 11.45 -29.41 58.01
CA ALA A 265 11.64 -30.33 56.89
C ALA A 265 10.88 -31.65 57.12
N ASP A 266 10.09 -31.77 58.21
CA ASP A 266 9.29 -32.93 58.52
C ASP A 266 8.06 -32.99 57.56
N LEU A 267 7.75 -34.19 57.08
CA LEU A 267 6.60 -34.42 56.20
C LEU A 267 5.32 -34.44 57.02
N THR A 268 4.35 -33.64 56.63
CA THR A 268 2.99 -33.70 57.15
C THR A 268 2.24 -34.90 56.61
N PRO A 269 1.15 -35.41 57.27
CA PRO A 269 0.33 -36.50 56.71
C PRO A 269 -0.19 -36.20 55.30
N ARG A 270 -0.46 -34.92 54.98
CA ARG A 270 -0.89 -34.49 53.67
C ARG A 270 0.26 -34.53 52.64
N ALA A 271 1.46 -34.12 53.06
CA ALA A 271 2.67 -34.24 52.25
C ALA A 271 2.93 -35.70 51.85
N THR A 272 2.87 -36.63 52.81
CA THR A 272 3.08 -38.08 52.55
C THR A 272 2.05 -38.62 51.55
N GLN A 273 0.78 -38.19 51.60
CA GLN A 273 -0.23 -38.60 50.63
C GLN A 273 0.08 -38.12 49.23
N ILE A 274 0.54 -36.86 49.07
CA ILE A 274 0.92 -36.29 47.77
C ILE A 274 2.14 -37.02 47.18
N ILE A 275 3.12 -37.35 48.02
CA ILE A 275 4.34 -38.07 47.61
C ILE A 275 3.98 -39.51 47.19
N ALA A 276 3.14 -40.21 47.93
CA ALA A 276 2.66 -41.55 47.57
C ALA A 276 1.89 -41.52 46.22
N GLN A 277 1.07 -40.50 45.99
CA GLN A 277 0.42 -40.33 44.70
C GLN A 277 1.42 -40.10 43.56
N ALA A 278 2.46 -39.26 43.78
CA ALA A 278 3.51 -39.04 42.81
C ALA A 278 4.28 -40.34 42.49
N ALA A 279 4.63 -41.12 43.51
CA ALA A 279 5.30 -42.42 43.35
C ALA A 279 4.42 -43.42 42.55
N SER A 280 3.13 -43.53 42.86
CA SER A 280 2.18 -44.36 42.09
C SER A 280 2.08 -43.93 40.62
N ASP A 281 1.98 -42.61 40.39
CA ASP A 281 1.83 -42.05 39.05
C ASP A 281 3.12 -42.21 38.23
N SER A 282 4.30 -42.12 38.84
CA SER A 282 5.57 -42.31 38.14
C SER A 282 5.70 -43.72 37.55
N HIS A 283 5.27 -44.75 38.30
CA HIS A 283 5.25 -46.12 37.79
C HIS A 283 4.23 -46.32 36.67
N THR A 284 3.07 -45.71 36.78
CA THR A 284 2.01 -45.84 35.77
C THR A 284 2.38 -45.17 34.44
N GLN A 285 3.13 -44.05 34.47
CA GLN A 285 3.49 -43.27 33.32
C GLN A 285 4.88 -43.62 32.74
N ASN A 286 5.58 -44.65 33.31
CA ASN A 286 6.95 -45.02 32.93
C ASN A 286 7.92 -43.83 32.94
N VAL A 287 7.84 -43.01 33.99
CA VAL A 287 8.71 -41.82 34.15
C VAL A 287 10.14 -42.34 34.41
N THR A 288 11.11 -41.75 33.73
CA THR A 288 12.52 -42.14 33.83
C THR A 288 13.32 -41.33 34.84
N THR A 289 12.87 -40.12 35.15
CA THR A 289 13.51 -39.19 36.06
C THR A 289 12.51 -38.36 36.82
N LEU A 290 12.64 -38.29 38.15
CA LEU A 290 11.89 -37.42 39.04
C LEU A 290 12.82 -36.35 39.60
N GLU A 291 12.59 -35.09 39.20
CA GLU A 291 13.34 -33.96 39.73
C GLU A 291 12.62 -33.46 40.99
N VAL A 292 13.36 -33.37 42.11
CA VAL A 292 12.83 -33.00 43.43
C VAL A 292 13.45 -31.70 43.89
N ASN A 293 12.75 -30.61 43.66
CA ASN A 293 13.22 -29.23 43.84
C ASN A 293 12.70 -28.62 45.12
N GLY A 294 13.60 -28.30 46.08
CA GLY A 294 13.26 -27.69 47.36
C GLY A 294 13.38 -26.18 47.34
N TYR A 295 12.40 -25.52 48.01
CA TYR A 295 12.34 -24.07 48.10
C TYR A 295 12.00 -23.63 49.55
N THR A 296 12.34 -22.34 49.84
CA THR A 296 11.99 -21.67 51.11
C THR A 296 11.28 -20.35 50.87
N ASP A 297 10.68 -19.79 51.88
CA ASP A 297 10.36 -18.37 51.93
C ASP A 297 11.62 -17.53 52.20
N THR A 298 11.47 -16.21 52.18
CA THR A 298 12.56 -15.25 52.40
C THR A 298 12.83 -14.97 53.88
N SER A 299 12.23 -15.75 54.83
CA SER A 299 12.42 -15.58 56.25
C SER A 299 13.68 -16.37 56.72
N GLY A 300 14.79 -15.72 56.82
CA GLY A 300 16.07 -16.33 57.19
C GLY A 300 17.24 -15.72 56.39
N THR A 301 18.43 -16.34 56.55
CA THR A 301 19.57 -15.99 55.72
C THR A 301 19.60 -16.89 54.45
N ALA A 302 20.16 -16.40 53.35
CA ALA A 302 20.24 -17.18 52.11
C ALA A 302 20.94 -18.53 52.30
N ASP A 303 22.04 -18.56 53.06
CA ASP A 303 22.77 -19.81 53.34
C ASP A 303 21.92 -20.79 54.18
N TYR A 304 21.19 -20.28 55.14
CA TYR A 304 20.28 -21.10 55.97
C TYR A 304 19.16 -21.67 55.10
N ASN A 305 18.54 -20.83 54.27
CA ASN A 305 17.45 -21.21 53.34
C ASN A 305 17.93 -22.21 52.30
N MET A 306 19.14 -22.11 51.82
CA MET A 306 19.73 -23.11 50.93
C MET A 306 19.78 -24.48 51.63
N GLY A 307 20.39 -24.57 52.83
CA GLY A 307 20.47 -25.83 53.57
C GLY A 307 19.08 -26.36 54.00
N LEU A 308 18.09 -25.49 54.26
CA LEU A 308 16.71 -25.93 54.58
C LEU A 308 16.02 -26.50 53.37
N SER A 309 16.17 -25.89 52.17
CA SER A 309 15.59 -26.38 50.92
C SER A 309 16.15 -27.76 50.55
N GLU A 310 17.46 -27.99 50.73
CA GLU A 310 18.08 -29.31 50.50
C GLU A 310 17.55 -30.37 51.48
N ARG A 311 17.40 -30.01 52.79
CA ARG A 311 16.79 -30.98 53.77
C ARG A 311 15.36 -31.37 53.39
N ARG A 312 14.56 -30.42 52.88
CA ARG A 312 13.19 -30.67 52.42
C ARG A 312 13.20 -31.58 51.18
N ALA A 313 14.00 -31.30 50.19
CA ALA A 313 14.16 -32.14 48.98
C ALA A 313 14.59 -33.57 49.38
N LYS A 314 15.55 -33.68 50.30
CA LYS A 314 15.98 -34.97 50.80
C LYS A 314 14.88 -35.77 51.59
N ALA A 315 14.06 -35.11 52.37
CA ALA A 315 12.94 -35.74 53.06
C ALA A 315 11.90 -36.28 52.09
N VAL A 316 11.58 -35.51 51.03
CA VAL A 316 10.68 -35.94 49.93
C VAL A 316 11.25 -37.11 49.15
N ALA A 317 12.52 -37.02 48.76
CA ALA A 317 13.21 -38.12 48.04
C ALA A 317 13.27 -39.41 48.85
N ALA A 318 13.57 -39.32 50.15
CA ALA A 318 13.56 -40.48 51.04
C ALA A 318 12.17 -41.14 51.11
N GLN A 319 11.09 -40.34 51.16
CA GLN A 319 9.72 -40.86 51.12
C GLN A 319 9.37 -41.50 49.78
N LEU A 320 9.77 -40.88 48.62
CA LEU A 320 9.58 -41.48 47.30
C LEU A 320 10.26 -42.84 47.19
N VAL A 321 11.47 -43.00 47.73
CA VAL A 321 12.17 -44.29 47.79
C VAL A 321 11.42 -45.29 48.67
N ALA A 322 10.89 -44.87 49.82
CA ALA A 322 10.06 -45.69 50.67
C ALA A 322 8.76 -46.17 50.00
N ASP A 323 8.21 -45.32 49.11
CA ASP A 323 7.01 -45.60 48.30
C ASP A 323 7.33 -46.36 47.00
N GLY A 324 8.60 -46.80 46.79
CA GLY A 324 8.99 -47.73 45.75
C GLY A 324 9.67 -47.13 44.53
N VAL A 325 9.94 -45.82 44.49
CA VAL A 325 10.66 -45.17 43.40
C VAL A 325 12.19 -45.49 43.51
N PRO A 326 12.85 -45.99 42.45
CA PRO A 326 14.29 -46.24 42.49
C PRO A 326 15.07 -44.97 42.78
N ALA A 327 16.05 -45.04 43.70
CA ALA A 327 16.86 -43.87 44.03
C ALA A 327 17.68 -43.33 42.82
N SER A 328 17.94 -44.16 41.81
CA SER A 328 18.61 -43.78 40.58
C SER A 328 17.76 -42.92 39.64
N GLU A 329 16.46 -42.89 39.86
CA GLU A 329 15.50 -42.09 39.09
C GLU A 329 15.19 -40.72 39.73
N ILE A 330 15.81 -40.42 40.91
CA ILE A 330 15.50 -39.21 41.69
C ILE A 330 16.72 -38.25 41.63
N GLU A 331 16.49 -37.06 41.08
CA GLU A 331 17.44 -35.96 41.10
C GLU A 331 16.99 -34.90 42.10
N MET A 332 17.86 -34.47 43.02
CA MET A 332 17.49 -33.56 44.09
C MET A 332 18.24 -32.23 43.95
N HIS A 333 17.50 -31.11 44.05
CA HIS A 333 18.07 -29.76 44.06
C HIS A 333 17.47 -28.89 45.17
N GLY A 334 18.32 -28.13 45.86
CA GLY A 334 17.89 -27.09 46.77
C GLY A 334 18.10 -25.71 46.14
N TYR A 335 17.07 -24.91 46.12
CA TYR A 335 17.12 -23.54 45.52
C TYR A 335 17.01 -22.44 46.58
N GLY A 336 16.83 -22.78 47.85
CA GLY A 336 16.63 -21.77 48.89
C GLY A 336 15.50 -20.84 48.60
N GLU A 337 15.74 -19.55 48.72
CA GLU A 337 14.79 -18.46 48.46
C GLU A 337 14.87 -17.85 47.03
N THR A 338 15.60 -18.48 46.09
CA THR A 338 15.89 -17.86 44.78
C THR A 338 14.73 -17.96 43.78
N HIS A 339 13.84 -18.93 43.92
CA HIS A 339 12.72 -19.16 43.02
C HIS A 339 11.39 -19.15 43.78
N LEU A 340 10.92 -17.97 44.09
CA LEU A 340 9.69 -17.76 44.84
C LEU A 340 8.48 -18.04 43.96
N LEU A 341 7.53 -18.84 44.48
CA LEU A 341 6.22 -19.05 43.82
C LEU A 341 5.37 -17.78 43.94
N VAL A 342 5.42 -17.15 45.12
CA VAL A 342 4.83 -15.83 45.36
C VAL A 342 5.94 -14.83 45.64
N PRO A 343 6.12 -13.80 44.80
CA PRO A 343 7.14 -12.79 45.06
C PRO A 343 6.92 -12.08 46.38
N THR A 344 7.91 -12.12 47.24
CA THR A 344 7.91 -11.45 48.54
C THR A 344 9.22 -10.68 48.77
N GLY A 345 9.15 -9.63 49.58
CA GLY A 345 10.35 -8.96 50.05
C GLY A 345 11.18 -9.82 51.02
N ALA A 346 12.38 -9.37 51.39
CA ALA A 346 13.22 -10.08 52.36
C ALA A 346 12.57 -10.17 53.74
N GLY A 347 12.76 -11.30 54.44
CA GLY A 347 12.27 -11.52 55.78
C GLY A 347 10.80 -11.88 55.91
N VAL A 348 10.09 -12.12 54.81
CA VAL A 348 8.66 -12.41 54.78
C VAL A 348 8.41 -13.91 54.85
N ARG A 349 7.51 -14.32 55.76
CA ARG A 349 7.02 -15.72 55.89
C ARG A 349 5.86 -15.96 54.94
N GLU A 350 6.12 -16.67 53.84
CA GLU A 350 5.09 -17.01 52.85
C GLU A 350 4.94 -18.53 52.74
N PRO A 351 3.79 -19.09 53.17
CA PRO A 351 3.54 -20.54 53.17
C PRO A 351 3.68 -21.19 51.78
N GLN A 352 3.29 -20.50 50.70
CA GLN A 352 3.36 -21.05 49.36
C GLN A 352 4.78 -21.18 48.84
N ASN A 353 5.73 -20.39 49.33
CA ASN A 353 7.13 -20.48 48.97
C ASN A 353 7.85 -21.64 49.70
N ARG A 354 7.31 -22.17 50.83
CA ARG A 354 7.84 -23.29 51.56
C ARG A 354 7.40 -24.63 50.99
N ARG A 355 7.94 -25.01 49.82
CA ARG A 355 7.50 -26.15 49.06
C ARG A 355 8.66 -26.99 48.52
N VAL A 356 8.30 -28.21 48.13
CA VAL A 356 9.08 -29.06 47.25
C VAL A 356 8.23 -29.36 46.01
N GLU A 357 8.83 -29.25 44.83
CA GLU A 357 8.23 -29.63 43.56
C GLU A 357 8.78 -30.99 43.14
N ILE A 358 7.91 -31.94 42.78
CA ILE A 358 8.28 -33.23 42.17
C ILE A 358 7.86 -33.11 40.70
N ILE A 359 8.82 -33.10 39.78
CA ILE A 359 8.60 -32.90 38.33
C ILE A 359 8.97 -34.19 37.61
N PHE A 360 8.08 -34.65 36.75
CA PHE A 360 8.30 -35.86 35.95
C PHE A 360 8.94 -35.51 34.61
N HIS A 361 10.01 -36.27 34.25
CA HIS A 361 10.69 -36.17 33.00
C HIS A 361 10.76 -37.50 32.23
#